data_407fff60723317ebb3cd3a4a86e68fec
#
_entry.id   407fff60723317ebb3cd3a4a86e68fec
#
_cell.length_a   1.000
_cell.length_b   1.000
_cell.length_c   1.000
_cell.angle_alpha   90.00
_cell.angle_beta   90.00
_cell.angle_gamma   90.00
#
_symmetry.space_group_name_H-M   'P 1'
#
loop_
_entity.id
_entity.type
_entity.pdbx_description
1 polymer ?
#
loop_
_entity_poly.entity_id
_entity_poly.type
_entity_poly.pdbx_seq_one_letter_code
_entity_poly.pdbx_strand_id
1 'polypeptide(L)'
;MNNTVTMKRFLLVSALLLASVSLFAAKPLKVTKGSMDVFKQDATATWNIDLSQAVFVNNGIFAKENKGDFKTWCEEDYDERVRLMNEAFFDAFNMYTTGMELVKEGKAPYQVILKVDKFERAQGPGVMGSCYISVFGTLSLIDNASGESVLEVAVNNVKGDTDFVETDRFPKTMTWLCRDLFKLKK
;
A
#
# COMPACT_ATOMS: atom_id res chain seq x y z
N MET A 1 -6.97 33.57 -43.15
CA MET A 1 -7.12 33.69 -41.71
C MET A 1 -7.46 32.35 -41.04
N ASN A 2 -6.66 31.28 -41.12
CA ASN A 2 -7.02 29.97 -40.51
C ASN A 2 -5.87 29.28 -39.78
N ASN A 3 -4.68 29.91 -39.69
CA ASN A 3 -3.52 29.23 -39.04
C ASN A 3 -3.47 29.35 -37.49
N THR A 4 -4.11 30.33 -36.90
CA THR A 4 -4.08 30.58 -35.46
C THR A 4 -4.96 29.62 -34.65
N VAL A 5 -6.05 29.13 -35.21
CA VAL A 5 -6.98 28.18 -34.57
C VAL A 5 -6.37 26.77 -34.53
N THR A 6 -5.68 26.38 -35.61
CA THR A 6 -5.02 25.07 -35.72
C THR A 6 -3.85 24.96 -34.71
N MET A 7 -3.09 26.02 -34.54
CA MET A 7 -1.94 26.05 -33.62
C MET A 7 -2.37 26.01 -32.18
N LYS A 8 -3.48 26.68 -31.79
CA LYS A 8 -4.05 26.59 -30.43
C LYS A 8 -4.59 25.19 -30.10
N ARG A 9 -5.18 24.49 -31.05
CA ARG A 9 -5.66 23.12 -30.87
C ARG A 9 -4.50 22.14 -30.74
N PHE A 10 -3.40 22.30 -31.45
CA PHE A 10 -2.20 21.48 -31.32
C PHE A 10 -1.53 21.65 -29.97
N LEU A 11 -1.44 22.89 -29.45
CA LEU A 11 -0.89 23.16 -28.11
C LEU A 11 -1.74 22.58 -26.98
N LEU A 12 -3.07 22.58 -27.11
CA LEU A 12 -3.98 22.00 -26.13
C LEU A 12 -3.89 20.46 -26.09
N VAL A 13 -3.78 19.83 -27.23
CA VAL A 13 -3.62 18.36 -27.33
C VAL A 13 -2.25 17.92 -26.79
N SER A 14 -1.19 18.71 -27.06
CA SER A 14 0.15 18.42 -26.53
C SER A 14 0.21 18.60 -25.01
N ALA A 15 -0.48 19.60 -24.44
CA ALA A 15 -0.55 19.82 -23.00
C ALA A 15 -1.36 18.70 -22.29
N LEU A 16 -2.43 18.20 -22.91
CA LEU A 16 -3.20 17.05 -22.40
C LEU A 16 -2.39 15.75 -22.46
N LEU A 17 -1.60 15.53 -23.51
CA LEU A 17 -0.73 14.36 -23.63
C LEU A 17 0.43 14.40 -22.61
N LEU A 18 1.02 15.58 -22.35
CA LEU A 18 2.06 15.74 -21.32
C LEU A 18 1.51 15.58 -19.90
N ALA A 19 0.27 15.99 -19.63
CA ALA A 19 -0.39 15.77 -18.35
C ALA A 19 -0.73 14.29 -18.11
N SER A 20 -1.01 13.52 -19.15
CA SER A 20 -1.30 12.07 -19.03
C SER A 20 -0.05 11.22 -18.79
N VAL A 21 1.13 11.66 -19.24
CA VAL A 21 2.39 10.93 -19.04
C VAL A 21 2.92 11.07 -17.61
N SER A 22 2.59 12.15 -16.90
CA SER A 22 2.99 12.34 -15.49
C SER A 22 2.21 11.47 -14.49
N LEU A 23 1.09 10.84 -14.90
CA LEU A 23 0.30 9.92 -14.08
C LEU A 23 0.90 8.51 -13.95
N PHE A 24 1.93 8.16 -14.73
CA PHE A 24 2.48 6.80 -14.75
C PHE A 24 3.70 6.56 -13.86
N ALA A 25 4.19 7.56 -13.14
CA ALA A 25 5.36 7.42 -12.28
C ALA A 25 5.09 7.81 -10.82
N ALA A 26 3.90 7.52 -10.30
CA ALA A 26 3.65 7.68 -8.86
C ALA A 26 4.58 6.73 -8.10
N LYS A 27 5.42 7.28 -7.22
CA LYS A 27 6.25 6.47 -6.32
C LYS A 27 5.34 5.54 -5.54
N PRO A 28 5.71 4.28 -5.33
CA PRO A 28 4.90 3.32 -4.58
C PRO A 28 4.59 3.78 -3.16
N LEU A 29 5.48 4.58 -2.56
CA LEU A 29 5.28 5.21 -1.26
C LEU A 29 5.62 6.69 -1.35
N LYS A 30 4.79 7.54 -0.70
CA LYS A 30 5.00 8.98 -0.64
C LYS A 30 4.58 9.51 0.73
N VAL A 31 5.49 10.15 1.46
CA VAL A 31 5.14 10.89 2.68
C VAL A 31 4.25 12.08 2.29
N THR A 32 3.06 12.16 2.87
CA THR A 32 2.07 13.22 2.65
C THR A 32 1.94 14.16 3.85
N LYS A 33 2.31 13.67 5.05
CA LYS A 33 2.34 14.45 6.30
C LYS A 33 3.49 13.97 7.17
N GLY A 34 4.15 14.88 7.88
CA GLY A 34 5.22 14.57 8.85
C GLY A 34 6.54 14.15 8.21
N SER A 35 7.33 13.38 8.94
CA SER A 35 8.66 12.88 8.53
C SER A 35 8.87 11.45 8.98
N MET A 36 9.55 10.66 8.15
CA MET A 36 9.98 9.29 8.50
C MET A 36 10.94 9.23 9.69
N ASP A 37 11.53 10.37 10.09
CA ASP A 37 12.40 10.41 11.27
C ASP A 37 11.69 10.07 12.58
N VAL A 38 10.37 10.15 12.63
CA VAL A 38 9.59 9.74 13.79
C VAL A 38 9.80 8.25 14.12
N PHE A 39 10.04 7.39 13.14
CA PHE A 39 10.33 5.97 13.36
C PHE A 39 11.73 5.69 13.91
N LYS A 40 12.61 6.71 13.96
CA LYS A 40 13.95 6.60 14.59
C LYS A 40 13.94 6.88 16.09
N GLN A 41 12.81 7.35 16.62
CA GLN A 41 12.65 7.58 18.05
C GLN A 41 12.59 6.26 18.79
N ASP A 42 13.22 6.19 19.95
CA ASP A 42 13.10 5.06 20.88
C ASP A 42 11.72 5.12 21.56
N ALA A 43 10.76 4.46 20.94
CA ALA A 43 9.36 4.48 21.34
C ALA A 43 8.67 3.18 20.93
N THR A 44 7.46 2.94 21.44
CA THR A 44 6.63 1.81 21.05
C THR A 44 5.36 2.27 20.35
N ALA A 45 4.85 1.43 19.47
CA ALA A 45 3.56 1.63 18.81
C ALA A 45 2.75 0.32 18.81
N THR A 46 1.44 0.44 18.95
CA THR A 46 0.54 -0.65 18.57
C THR A 46 0.32 -0.63 17.05
N TRP A 47 -0.21 -1.71 16.52
CA TRP A 47 -0.45 -1.88 15.09
C TRP A 47 -1.88 -2.31 14.80
N ASN A 48 -2.43 -1.80 13.73
CA ASN A 48 -3.73 -2.22 13.21
C ASN A 48 -3.77 -2.11 11.69
N ILE A 49 -4.40 -3.10 11.04
CA ILE A 49 -4.76 -3.05 9.63
C ILE A 49 -6.27 -2.83 9.49
N ASP A 50 -6.68 -1.70 8.92
CA ASP A 50 -8.08 -1.38 8.64
C ASP A 50 -8.46 -1.82 7.23
N LEU A 51 -9.26 -2.86 7.14
CA LEU A 51 -9.79 -3.45 5.90
C LEU A 51 -11.28 -3.16 5.69
N SER A 52 -11.88 -2.29 6.50
CA SER A 52 -13.33 -2.06 6.52
C SER A 52 -13.90 -1.57 5.18
N GLN A 53 -13.07 -0.94 4.37
CA GLN A 53 -13.43 -0.40 3.04
C GLN A 53 -12.60 -1.04 1.91
N ALA A 54 -11.81 -2.07 2.23
CA ALA A 54 -10.92 -2.69 1.26
C ALA A 54 -11.68 -3.38 0.15
N VAL A 55 -11.32 -3.11 -1.09
CA VAL A 55 -11.81 -3.84 -2.26
C VAL A 55 -10.72 -4.74 -2.83
N PHE A 56 -11.12 -5.87 -3.41
CA PHE A 56 -10.23 -6.73 -4.17
C PHE A 56 -10.48 -6.56 -5.67
N VAL A 57 -9.41 -6.33 -6.42
CA VAL A 57 -9.44 -6.21 -7.89
C VAL A 57 -8.60 -7.33 -8.49
N ASN A 58 -9.22 -8.17 -9.29
CA ASN A 58 -8.55 -9.26 -9.97
C ASN A 58 -8.33 -8.89 -11.45
N ASN A 59 -7.12 -8.52 -11.80
CA ASN A 59 -6.69 -8.21 -13.17
C ASN A 59 -6.06 -9.43 -13.87
N GLY A 60 -6.30 -10.64 -13.39
CA GLY A 60 -5.84 -11.87 -14.04
C GLY A 60 -6.55 -12.11 -15.37
N ILE A 61 -5.86 -12.73 -16.34
CA ILE A 61 -6.37 -13.02 -17.71
C ILE A 61 -7.65 -13.87 -17.70
N PHE A 62 -7.87 -14.65 -16.64
CA PHE A 62 -9.01 -15.56 -16.49
C PHE A 62 -10.02 -15.10 -15.43
N ALA A 63 -9.95 -13.85 -14.96
CA ALA A 63 -10.83 -13.35 -13.93
C ALA A 63 -12.26 -13.19 -14.46
N LYS A 64 -13.23 -13.91 -13.85
CA LYS A 64 -14.65 -13.77 -14.15
C LYS A 64 -15.27 -12.51 -13.51
N GLU A 65 -14.72 -12.07 -12.38
CA GLU A 65 -15.12 -10.85 -11.66
C GLU A 65 -13.92 -10.00 -11.37
N ASN A 66 -14.00 -8.74 -11.73
CA ASN A 66 -12.84 -7.84 -11.70
C ASN A 66 -12.75 -7.01 -10.41
N LYS A 67 -13.82 -6.92 -9.61
CA LYS A 67 -13.86 -6.09 -8.41
C LYS A 67 -14.94 -6.54 -7.42
N GLY A 68 -14.60 -6.57 -6.14
CA GLY A 68 -15.53 -6.89 -5.06
C GLY A 68 -15.01 -6.45 -3.69
N ASP A 69 -15.84 -6.55 -2.67
CA ASP A 69 -15.46 -6.38 -1.28
C ASP A 69 -14.42 -7.45 -0.89
N PHE A 70 -13.34 -7.02 -0.19
CA PHE A 70 -12.24 -7.93 0.13
C PHE A 70 -12.64 -9.06 1.07
N LYS A 71 -13.48 -8.76 2.08
CA LYS A 71 -13.96 -9.77 3.02
C LYS A 71 -14.82 -10.81 2.32
N THR A 72 -15.76 -10.37 1.48
CA THR A 72 -16.61 -11.25 0.68
C THR A 72 -15.79 -12.10 -0.29
N TRP A 73 -14.74 -11.53 -0.88
CA TRP A 73 -13.85 -12.29 -1.76
C TRP A 73 -13.02 -13.37 -1.03
N CYS A 74 -12.59 -13.10 0.21
CA CYS A 74 -11.83 -14.07 1.01
C CYS A 74 -12.69 -15.24 1.54
N GLU A 75 -14.02 -15.04 1.65
CA GLU A 75 -14.95 -16.02 2.21
C GLU A 75 -14.47 -16.52 3.60
N GLU A 76 -14.40 -17.85 3.78
CA GLU A 76 -13.99 -18.48 5.03
C GLU A 76 -12.51 -18.25 5.42
N ASP A 77 -11.68 -17.89 4.45
CA ASP A 77 -10.25 -17.63 4.68
C ASP A 77 -9.94 -16.22 5.23
N TYR A 78 -10.94 -15.35 5.39
CA TYR A 78 -10.72 -13.93 5.73
C TYR A 78 -9.89 -13.74 7.00
N ASP A 79 -10.29 -14.38 8.09
CA ASP A 79 -9.65 -14.20 9.39
C ASP A 79 -8.21 -14.70 9.39
N GLU A 80 -7.96 -15.82 8.74
CA GLU A 80 -6.62 -16.38 8.59
C GLU A 80 -5.72 -15.47 7.72
N ARG A 81 -6.23 -14.94 6.62
CA ARG A 81 -5.48 -14.00 5.77
C ARG A 81 -5.14 -12.71 6.53
N VAL A 82 -6.10 -12.17 7.31
CA VAL A 82 -5.88 -10.99 8.15
C VAL A 82 -4.82 -11.28 9.21
N ARG A 83 -4.88 -12.43 9.87
CA ARG A 83 -3.89 -12.86 10.87
C ARG A 83 -2.48 -12.91 10.26
N LEU A 84 -2.33 -13.60 9.12
CA LEU A 84 -1.04 -13.73 8.44
C LEU A 84 -0.47 -12.40 7.95
N MET A 85 -1.33 -11.49 7.44
CA MET A 85 -0.91 -10.14 7.07
C MET A 85 -0.41 -9.34 8.27
N ASN A 86 -1.13 -9.41 9.40
CA ASN A 86 -0.73 -8.71 10.62
C ASN A 86 0.60 -9.22 11.17
N GLU A 87 0.81 -10.54 11.20
CA GLU A 87 2.07 -11.15 11.64
C GLU A 87 3.22 -10.73 10.73
N ALA A 88 3.05 -10.84 9.41
CA ALA A 88 4.09 -10.48 8.46
C ALA A 88 4.47 -8.99 8.53
N PHE A 89 3.50 -8.10 8.72
CA PHE A 89 3.78 -6.68 8.90
C PHE A 89 4.53 -6.43 10.20
N PHE A 90 4.06 -7.00 11.33
CA PHE A 90 4.67 -6.86 12.64
C PHE A 90 6.14 -7.28 12.63
N ASP A 91 6.41 -8.47 12.11
CA ASP A 91 7.76 -9.03 12.07
C ASP A 91 8.67 -8.21 11.15
N ALA A 92 8.18 -7.83 9.97
CA ALA A 92 8.95 -7.04 9.02
C ALA A 92 9.19 -5.61 9.51
N PHE A 93 8.21 -4.95 10.14
CA PHE A 93 8.40 -3.63 10.72
C PHE A 93 9.52 -3.64 11.75
N ASN A 94 9.46 -4.55 12.72
CA ASN A 94 10.46 -4.68 13.77
C ASN A 94 11.84 -5.11 13.25
N MET A 95 11.88 -5.82 12.12
CA MET A 95 13.14 -6.16 11.44
C MET A 95 13.81 -4.95 10.78
N TYR A 96 13.04 -4.05 10.18
CA TYR A 96 13.58 -2.95 9.38
C TYR A 96 13.68 -1.62 10.14
N THR A 97 12.97 -1.46 11.25
CA THR A 97 13.06 -0.25 12.09
C THR A 97 14.41 -0.16 12.81
N THR A 98 14.82 1.06 13.15
CA THR A 98 16.04 1.32 13.93
C THR A 98 15.75 2.04 15.26
N GLY A 99 14.49 2.27 15.57
CA GLY A 99 14.07 2.99 16.79
C GLY A 99 12.73 2.50 17.27
N MET A 100 11.63 2.97 16.69
CA MET A 100 10.28 2.61 17.14
C MET A 100 10.00 1.13 16.92
N GLU A 101 9.51 0.45 17.96
CA GLU A 101 9.14 -0.96 17.92
C GLU A 101 7.61 -1.14 17.98
N LEU A 102 7.08 -2.07 17.17
CA LEU A 102 5.70 -2.51 17.35
C LEU A 102 5.59 -3.47 18.51
N VAL A 103 4.53 -3.31 19.31
CA VAL A 103 4.17 -4.20 20.41
C VAL A 103 2.79 -4.80 20.20
N LYS A 104 2.63 -6.10 20.52
CA LYS A 104 1.35 -6.82 20.34
C LYS A 104 0.29 -6.39 21.32
N GLU A 105 0.70 -6.06 22.56
CA GLU A 105 -0.19 -5.74 23.66
C GLU A 105 0.38 -4.59 24.52
N GLY A 106 -0.50 -3.93 25.25
CA GLY A 106 -0.12 -2.86 26.16
C GLY A 106 -0.49 -1.46 25.68
N LYS A 107 -0.15 -0.47 26.52
CA LYS A 107 -0.30 0.95 26.19
C LYS A 107 0.97 1.43 25.52
N ALA A 108 0.86 1.80 24.27
CA ALA A 108 1.94 2.44 23.54
C ALA A 108 1.63 3.93 23.30
N PRO A 109 2.63 4.82 23.25
CA PRO A 109 2.42 6.24 22.95
C PRO A 109 1.91 6.46 21.52
N TYR A 110 2.16 5.51 20.62
CA TYR A 110 1.75 5.61 19.22
C TYR A 110 0.95 4.41 18.75
N GLN A 111 0.21 4.62 17.65
CA GLN A 111 -0.46 3.56 16.92
C GLN A 111 -0.13 3.69 15.42
N VAL A 112 0.35 2.61 14.80
CA VAL A 112 0.48 2.49 13.34
C VAL A 112 -0.80 1.91 12.79
N ILE A 113 -1.44 2.59 11.85
CA ILE A 113 -2.65 2.14 11.16
C ILE A 113 -2.37 2.07 9.66
N LEU A 114 -2.55 0.90 9.07
CA LEU A 114 -2.63 0.76 7.61
C LEU A 114 -4.10 0.67 7.20
N LYS A 115 -4.65 1.75 6.68
CA LYS A 115 -5.95 1.75 6.03
C LYS A 115 -5.78 1.29 4.59
N VAL A 116 -6.34 0.14 4.25
CA VAL A 116 -6.27 -0.41 2.90
C VAL A 116 -7.52 -0.02 2.13
N ASP A 117 -7.32 0.64 0.99
CA ASP A 117 -8.40 0.98 0.06
C ASP A 117 -8.62 -0.14 -0.96
N LYS A 118 -7.51 -0.79 -1.40
CA LYS A 118 -7.56 -1.79 -2.45
C LYS A 118 -6.41 -2.78 -2.35
N PHE A 119 -6.72 -4.07 -2.59
CA PHE A 119 -5.76 -5.06 -3.07
C PHE A 119 -5.98 -5.31 -4.55
N GLU A 120 -4.90 -5.45 -5.30
CA GLU A 120 -4.94 -5.73 -6.72
C GLU A 120 -4.08 -6.95 -7.05
N ARG A 121 -4.71 -7.98 -7.62
CA ARG A 121 -4.00 -9.15 -8.13
C ARG A 121 -3.66 -8.92 -9.60
N ALA A 122 -2.40 -9.09 -9.94
CA ALA A 122 -1.96 -9.07 -11.33
C ALA A 122 -1.04 -10.26 -11.62
N GLN A 123 -0.99 -10.63 -12.90
CA GLN A 123 -0.10 -11.69 -13.34
C GLN A 123 1.36 -11.23 -13.28
N GLY A 124 2.21 -12.05 -12.72
CA GLY A 124 3.66 -11.83 -12.71
C GLY A 124 4.29 -12.01 -14.09
N PRO A 125 5.44 -11.39 -14.35
CA PRO A 125 6.16 -11.57 -15.59
C PRO A 125 6.71 -13.00 -15.72
N GLY A 126 6.60 -13.58 -16.89
CA GLY A 126 7.42 -14.70 -17.37
C GLY A 126 6.90 -16.11 -17.09
N VAL A 127 6.06 -16.38 -16.12
CA VAL A 127 5.57 -17.75 -15.84
C VAL A 127 4.05 -17.75 -15.76
N MET A 128 3.41 -18.59 -16.57
CA MET A 128 1.96 -18.80 -16.49
C MET A 128 1.59 -19.31 -15.09
N GLY A 129 0.75 -18.56 -14.38
CA GLY A 129 0.26 -18.90 -13.05
C GLY A 129 0.91 -18.15 -11.90
N SER A 130 2.08 -17.53 -12.05
CA SER A 130 2.64 -16.67 -11.02
C SER A 130 1.85 -15.36 -10.95
N CYS A 131 1.50 -14.94 -9.74
CA CYS A 131 0.77 -13.70 -9.50
C CYS A 131 1.44 -12.94 -8.36
N TYR A 132 1.23 -11.64 -8.31
CA TYR A 132 1.53 -10.83 -7.13
C TYR A 132 0.29 -10.07 -6.68
N ILE A 133 0.28 -9.68 -5.44
CA ILE A 133 -0.71 -8.77 -4.87
C ILE A 133 -0.05 -7.41 -4.69
N SER A 134 -0.75 -6.36 -5.10
CA SER A 134 -0.40 -4.98 -4.81
C SER A 134 -1.35 -4.44 -3.76
N VAL A 135 -0.84 -3.59 -2.86
CA VAL A 135 -1.64 -2.87 -1.87
C VAL A 135 -1.66 -1.38 -2.17
N PHE A 136 -2.84 -0.78 -1.95
CA PHE A 136 -3.10 0.65 -2.05
C PHE A 136 -3.82 1.12 -0.79
N GLY A 137 -3.49 2.31 -0.30
CA GLY A 137 -4.09 2.85 0.92
C GLY A 137 -3.27 3.96 1.54
N THR A 138 -3.38 4.10 2.86
CA THR A 138 -2.63 5.07 3.64
C THR A 138 -2.10 4.42 4.92
N LEU A 139 -0.82 4.58 5.18
CA LEU A 139 -0.22 4.25 6.46
C LEU A 139 -0.12 5.52 7.29
N SER A 140 -0.67 5.49 8.51
CA SER A 140 -0.65 6.60 9.44
C SER A 140 0.01 6.19 10.75
N LEU A 141 0.76 7.11 11.36
CA LEU A 141 1.22 7.02 12.75
C LEU A 141 0.42 8.02 13.57
N ILE A 142 -0.33 7.54 14.52
CA ILE A 142 -1.19 8.33 15.42
C ILE A 142 -0.49 8.47 16.77
N ASP A 143 -0.40 9.69 17.28
CA ASP A 143 -0.05 9.97 18.66
C ASP A 143 -1.28 9.71 19.54
N ASN A 144 -1.20 8.73 20.45
CA ASN A 144 -2.33 8.31 21.27
C ASN A 144 -2.71 9.35 22.35
N ALA A 145 -1.82 10.29 22.68
CA ALA A 145 -2.12 11.35 23.65
C ALA A 145 -2.97 12.46 23.03
N SER A 146 -2.68 12.86 21.79
CA SER A 146 -3.41 13.90 21.06
C SER A 146 -4.53 13.37 20.16
N GLY A 147 -4.44 12.10 19.74
CA GLY A 147 -5.31 11.51 18.72
C GLY A 147 -4.98 11.98 17.30
N GLU A 148 -3.90 12.74 17.12
CA GLU A 148 -3.53 13.29 15.82
C GLU A 148 -2.57 12.39 15.05
N SER A 149 -2.71 12.38 13.74
CA SER A 149 -1.71 11.77 12.85
C SER A 149 -0.45 12.62 12.82
N VAL A 150 0.69 12.06 13.21
CA VAL A 150 2.02 12.68 13.16
C VAL A 150 2.80 12.32 11.91
N LEU A 151 2.41 11.23 11.24
CA LEU A 151 2.95 10.81 9.95
C LEU A 151 1.84 10.22 9.10
N GLU A 152 1.83 10.55 7.81
CA GLU A 152 1.04 9.85 6.80
C GLU A 152 1.88 9.54 5.57
N VAL A 153 1.71 8.30 5.09
CA VAL A 153 2.37 7.79 3.89
C VAL A 153 1.31 7.22 2.96
N ALA A 154 1.15 7.84 1.80
CA ALA A 154 0.33 7.27 0.75
C ALA A 154 1.00 6.00 0.20
N VAL A 155 0.22 4.92 0.13
CA VAL A 155 0.63 3.60 -0.39
C VAL A 155 -0.01 3.41 -1.75
N ASN A 156 0.80 3.47 -2.82
CA ASN A 156 0.34 3.39 -4.20
C ASN A 156 1.02 2.23 -4.90
N ASN A 157 0.30 1.13 -5.08
CA ASN A 157 0.80 -0.02 -5.85
C ASN A 157 2.11 -0.61 -5.31
N VAL A 158 2.19 -0.81 -3.98
CA VAL A 158 3.29 -1.58 -3.39
C VAL A 158 3.06 -3.04 -3.71
N LYS A 159 3.97 -3.62 -4.49
CA LYS A 159 3.88 -4.99 -5.00
C LYS A 159 4.60 -5.94 -4.07
N GLY A 160 3.92 -7.02 -3.71
CA GLY A 160 4.56 -8.19 -3.12
C GLY A 160 5.38 -8.97 -4.14
N ASP A 161 6.02 -10.02 -3.68
CA ASP A 161 6.72 -10.95 -4.56
C ASP A 161 5.74 -11.84 -5.33
N THR A 162 6.19 -12.38 -6.46
CA THR A 162 5.41 -13.37 -7.20
C THR A 162 5.41 -14.70 -6.46
N ASP A 163 4.24 -15.29 -6.31
CA ASP A 163 4.06 -16.59 -5.70
C ASP A 163 3.01 -17.42 -6.42
N PHE A 164 3.15 -18.75 -6.33
CA PHE A 164 2.15 -19.69 -6.81
C PHE A 164 1.10 -19.98 -5.74
N VAL A 165 1.46 -19.86 -4.45
CA VAL A 165 0.57 -20.08 -3.31
C VAL A 165 -0.16 -18.79 -2.99
N GLU A 166 -1.48 -18.80 -3.09
CA GLU A 166 -2.29 -17.60 -2.93
C GLU A 166 -2.26 -17.05 -1.50
N THR A 167 -2.27 -17.92 -0.49
CA THR A 167 -2.22 -17.54 0.92
C THR A 167 -0.96 -16.77 1.29
N ASP A 168 0.16 -17.02 0.61
CA ASP A 168 1.46 -16.40 0.92
C ASP A 168 1.63 -15.02 0.29
N ARG A 169 0.81 -14.66 -0.71
CA ARG A 169 0.96 -13.39 -1.45
C ARG A 169 0.67 -12.16 -0.61
N PHE A 170 -0.37 -12.20 0.23
CA PHE A 170 -0.74 -11.08 1.08
C PHE A 170 0.29 -10.81 2.18
N PRO A 171 0.75 -11.82 2.96
CA PRO A 171 1.85 -11.65 3.91
C PRO A 171 3.12 -11.10 3.26
N LYS A 172 3.52 -11.62 2.10
CA LYS A 172 4.67 -11.11 1.34
C LYS A 172 4.49 -9.65 0.94
N THR A 173 3.29 -9.24 0.55
CA THR A 173 3.01 -7.82 0.24
C THR A 173 3.22 -6.93 1.45
N MET A 174 2.83 -7.37 2.66
CA MET A 174 3.06 -6.64 3.90
C MET A 174 4.55 -6.54 4.23
N THR A 175 5.30 -7.62 4.05
CA THR A 175 6.77 -7.61 4.22
C THR A 175 7.45 -6.61 3.27
N TRP A 176 7.03 -6.58 2.01
CA TRP A 176 7.58 -5.66 1.01
C TRP A 176 7.19 -4.22 1.30
N LEU A 177 5.97 -3.97 1.78
CA LEU A 177 5.53 -2.65 2.23
C LEU A 177 6.45 -2.10 3.33
N CYS A 178 6.74 -2.89 4.37
CA CYS A 178 7.66 -2.48 5.44
C CYS A 178 9.07 -2.23 4.90
N ARG A 179 9.61 -3.14 4.09
CA ARG A 179 10.93 -2.97 3.49
C ARG A 179 11.04 -1.65 2.70
N ASP A 180 10.03 -1.34 1.91
CA ASP A 180 10.06 -0.15 1.06
C ASP A 180 9.76 1.12 1.87
N LEU A 181 8.95 1.03 2.94
CA LEU A 181 8.71 2.11 3.90
C LEU A 181 10.03 2.61 4.50
N PHE A 182 10.85 1.71 5.03
CA PHE A 182 12.12 2.07 5.65
C PHE A 182 13.25 2.42 4.66
N LYS A 183 13.02 2.24 3.35
CA LYS A 183 13.89 2.75 2.28
C LYS A 183 13.54 4.17 1.82
N LEU A 184 12.41 4.72 2.28
CA LEU A 184 12.06 6.11 1.97
C LEU A 184 13.15 7.03 2.53
N LYS A 185 13.92 7.59 1.61
CA LYS A 185 14.86 8.68 1.93
C LYS A 185 14.08 9.99 1.99
N LYS A 186 14.56 10.89 2.84
CA LYS A 186 14.09 12.28 2.92
C LYS A 186 14.10 12.96 1.56
#